data_6da0f1160651f3085062c5a16610d0f5
#
_entry.id   6da0f1160651f3085062c5a16610d0f5
#
_cell.length_a   1.000
_cell.length_b   1.000
_cell.length_c   1.000
_cell.angle_alpha   90.00
_cell.angle_beta   90.00
_cell.angle_gamma   90.00
#
_symmetry.space_group_name_H-M   'P 1'
#
loop_
_entity.id
_entity.type
_entity.pdbx_description
1 polymer ?
#
loop_
_entity_poly.entity_id
_entity_poly.type
_entity_poly.pdbx_seq_one_letter_code
_entity_poly.pdbx_strand_id
1 'polypeptide(L)'
;NAYCYIGTNKINHDTLIVGWDDGYAASNFRTQPEGNGAWLCMNSWGTGFGDGGYFWVSYYDSNVGIYNAAYTKIENTDNYDRIYQSDKCGWVGQLGYGNEEAYFANLYTANGDEVLEAVGFYATAPDTSYEVYVVNKVTGEADLTFQKKAASGSFSNAGYYTVKLDKPVLLSDGDRYAVIVYVRTPGSERPVAVEYTSKDGAVIANLSGNEGYISMKGTSWQ
;
A
#
# COMPACT_ATOMS: atom_id res chain seq x y z
N ASN A 1 -29.68 -11.33 -4.56
CA ASN A 1 -28.41 -12.04 -4.69
C ASN A 1 -27.65 -12.04 -3.35
N ALA A 2 -27.52 -13.25 -2.76
CA ALA A 2 -26.85 -13.45 -1.48
C ALA A 2 -25.87 -14.61 -1.59
N TYR A 3 -24.66 -14.43 -1.06
CA TYR A 3 -23.55 -15.37 -1.12
C TYR A 3 -23.04 -15.70 0.28
N CYS A 4 -22.80 -16.98 0.51
CA CYS A 4 -22.13 -17.47 1.71
C CYS A 4 -21.31 -18.70 1.31
N TYR A 5 -20.00 -18.66 1.57
CA TYR A 5 -19.10 -19.79 1.43
C TYR A 5 -18.62 -20.24 2.80
N ILE A 6 -18.73 -21.52 3.07
CA ILE A 6 -18.21 -22.15 4.27
C ILE A 6 -17.25 -23.26 3.81
N GLY A 7 -15.96 -23.03 4.02
CA GLY A 7 -14.94 -23.96 3.56
C GLY A 7 -13.51 -23.41 3.69
N THR A 8 -12.57 -24.13 3.03
CA THR A 8 -11.12 -23.86 3.12
C THR A 8 -10.48 -23.46 1.80
N ASN A 9 -11.27 -23.21 0.74
CA ASN A 9 -10.74 -22.73 -0.53
C ASN A 9 -10.14 -21.33 -0.35
N LYS A 10 -9.07 -21.08 -1.09
CA LYS A 10 -8.44 -19.75 -1.10
C LYS A 10 -9.37 -18.72 -1.74
N ILE A 11 -9.21 -17.46 -1.31
CA ILE A 11 -9.83 -16.30 -1.95
C ILE A 11 -9.40 -16.23 -3.41
N ASN A 12 -10.30 -15.80 -4.28
CA ASN A 12 -10.07 -15.68 -5.72
C ASN A 12 -10.74 -14.44 -6.35
N HIS A 13 -11.34 -13.59 -5.52
CA HIS A 13 -12.06 -12.41 -5.99
C HIS A 13 -12.12 -11.33 -4.92
N ASP A 14 -12.02 -10.07 -5.32
CA ASP A 14 -12.12 -8.90 -4.47
C ASP A 14 -13.44 -8.16 -4.75
N THR A 15 -14.05 -7.65 -3.68
CA THR A 15 -15.27 -6.84 -3.74
C THR A 15 -15.17 -5.67 -2.77
N LEU A 16 -15.94 -4.62 -3.01
CA LEU A 16 -15.97 -3.47 -2.12
C LEU A 16 -17.17 -3.59 -1.15
N ILE A 17 -16.90 -3.65 0.15
CA ILE A 17 -17.94 -3.54 1.18
C ILE A 17 -18.39 -2.08 1.26
N VAL A 18 -19.68 -1.83 1.02
CA VAL A 18 -20.29 -0.49 0.99
C VAL A 18 -21.35 -0.30 2.07
N GLY A 19 -21.71 -1.37 2.79
CA GLY A 19 -22.69 -1.31 3.87
C GLY A 19 -22.88 -2.66 4.55
N TRP A 20 -23.83 -2.72 5.46
CA TRP A 20 -24.17 -3.94 6.18
C TRP A 20 -25.64 -3.91 6.65
N ASP A 21 -26.17 -5.09 6.97
CA ASP A 21 -27.46 -5.26 7.64
C ASP A 21 -27.38 -6.42 8.63
N ASP A 22 -27.42 -6.11 9.93
CA ASP A 22 -27.36 -7.08 11.02
C ASP A 22 -28.60 -8.00 11.06
N GLY A 23 -29.72 -7.53 10.51
CA GLY A 23 -30.98 -8.26 10.44
C GLY A 23 -31.13 -9.12 9.17
N TYR A 24 -30.19 -9.09 8.23
CA TYR A 24 -30.31 -9.82 6.97
C TYR A 24 -30.42 -11.32 7.24
N ALA A 25 -31.58 -11.89 6.87
CA ALA A 25 -31.95 -13.24 7.29
C ALA A 25 -31.02 -14.32 6.70
N ALA A 26 -30.56 -15.24 7.56
CA ALA A 26 -29.78 -16.41 7.17
C ALA A 26 -30.46 -17.25 6.07
N SER A 27 -31.79 -17.29 6.07
CA SER A 27 -32.60 -17.99 5.06
C SER A 27 -32.51 -17.44 3.64
N ASN A 28 -31.96 -16.24 3.46
CA ASN A 28 -31.75 -15.63 2.13
C ASN A 28 -30.54 -16.23 1.38
N PHE A 29 -29.70 -16.97 2.09
CA PHE A 29 -28.50 -17.57 1.52
C PHE A 29 -28.76 -19.00 1.04
N ARG A 30 -28.23 -19.35 -0.13
CA ARG A 30 -28.27 -20.74 -0.62
C ARG A 30 -27.52 -21.70 0.27
N THR A 31 -26.32 -21.32 0.72
CA THR A 31 -25.60 -21.98 1.82
C THR A 31 -25.98 -21.25 3.08
N GLN A 32 -26.81 -21.86 3.90
CA GLN A 32 -27.37 -21.21 5.09
C GLN A 32 -26.27 -21.02 6.15
N PRO A 33 -25.96 -19.77 6.55
CA PRO A 33 -25.01 -19.48 7.63
C PRO A 33 -25.62 -19.79 9.00
N GLU A 34 -24.78 -19.75 10.04
CA GLU A 34 -25.17 -20.01 11.43
C GLU A 34 -26.10 -18.94 12.02
N GLY A 35 -26.12 -17.75 11.45
CA GLY A 35 -26.92 -16.63 11.95
C GLY A 35 -27.22 -15.58 10.89
N ASN A 36 -27.98 -14.58 11.31
CA ASN A 36 -28.32 -13.41 10.50
C ASN A 36 -27.12 -12.46 10.41
N GLY A 37 -27.18 -11.56 9.44
CA GLY A 37 -26.23 -10.50 9.18
C GLY A 37 -25.46 -10.69 7.89
N ALA A 38 -25.30 -9.59 7.17
CA ALA A 38 -24.61 -9.58 5.87
C ALA A 38 -23.95 -8.24 5.58
N TRP A 39 -22.87 -8.31 4.82
CA TRP A 39 -22.21 -7.18 4.19
C TRP A 39 -22.86 -6.90 2.83
N LEU A 40 -23.21 -5.65 2.56
CA LEU A 40 -23.55 -5.20 1.22
C LEU A 40 -22.26 -4.93 0.46
N CYS A 41 -22.06 -5.69 -0.62
CA CYS A 41 -20.86 -5.60 -1.45
C CYS A 41 -21.18 -5.08 -2.84
N MET A 42 -20.32 -4.22 -3.38
CA MET A 42 -20.30 -3.81 -4.77
C MET A 42 -19.29 -4.65 -5.54
N ASN A 43 -19.73 -5.23 -6.66
CA ASN A 43 -18.88 -6.02 -7.54
C ASN A 43 -18.35 -5.17 -8.71
N SER A 44 -17.25 -5.61 -9.32
CA SER A 44 -16.65 -4.99 -10.51
C SER A 44 -17.27 -5.44 -11.85
N TRP A 45 -18.36 -6.23 -11.83
CA TRP A 45 -18.96 -6.83 -13.03
C TRP A 45 -20.09 -5.98 -13.66
N GLY A 46 -20.22 -4.72 -13.22
CA GLY A 46 -21.21 -3.78 -13.75
C GLY A 46 -22.62 -4.00 -13.21
N THR A 47 -23.53 -3.12 -13.63
CA THR A 47 -24.91 -3.05 -13.11
C THR A 47 -25.82 -4.20 -13.55
N GLY A 48 -25.41 -5.02 -14.51
CA GLY A 48 -26.12 -6.22 -14.92
C GLY A 48 -25.98 -7.40 -13.95
N PHE A 49 -25.04 -7.31 -12.98
CA PHE A 49 -24.86 -8.31 -11.94
C PHE A 49 -25.68 -7.95 -10.69
N GLY A 50 -26.22 -8.96 -10.04
CA GLY A 50 -26.87 -8.80 -8.75
C GLY A 50 -28.06 -7.84 -8.76
N ASP A 51 -28.07 -6.94 -7.82
CA ASP A 51 -29.01 -5.83 -7.72
C ASP A 51 -28.29 -4.53 -8.08
N GLY A 52 -28.29 -4.19 -9.37
CA GLY A 52 -27.60 -3.00 -9.86
C GLY A 52 -26.07 -3.01 -9.67
N GLY A 53 -25.44 -4.19 -9.63
CA GLY A 53 -24.02 -4.37 -9.34
C GLY A 53 -23.70 -4.77 -7.89
N TYR A 54 -24.73 -4.85 -7.04
CA TYR A 54 -24.60 -5.15 -5.62
C TYR A 54 -25.09 -6.55 -5.28
N PHE A 55 -24.56 -7.09 -4.17
CA PHE A 55 -24.97 -8.38 -3.61
C PHE A 55 -24.62 -8.44 -2.12
N TRP A 56 -25.21 -9.41 -1.42
CA TRP A 56 -25.00 -9.60 0.01
C TRP A 56 -24.03 -10.76 0.26
N VAL A 57 -23.08 -10.57 1.19
CA VAL A 57 -22.15 -11.61 1.68
C VAL A 57 -22.40 -11.81 3.16
N SER A 58 -22.61 -13.06 3.56
CA SER A 58 -22.85 -13.39 4.98
C SER A 58 -21.69 -12.96 5.87
N TYR A 59 -21.97 -12.52 7.10
CA TYR A 59 -20.97 -12.33 8.14
C TYR A 59 -20.21 -13.62 8.48
N TYR A 60 -20.81 -14.77 8.21
CA TYR A 60 -20.27 -16.10 8.48
C TYR A 60 -19.56 -16.72 7.25
N ASP A 61 -19.37 -15.96 6.18
CA ASP A 61 -18.56 -16.39 5.05
C ASP A 61 -17.10 -16.59 5.48
N SER A 62 -16.50 -17.74 5.10
CA SER A 62 -15.15 -18.11 5.55
C SER A 62 -14.05 -17.21 5.02
N ASN A 63 -14.31 -16.42 3.98
CA ASN A 63 -13.30 -15.65 3.27
C ASN A 63 -13.53 -14.13 3.34
N VAL A 64 -14.74 -13.69 3.69
CA VAL A 64 -15.02 -12.25 3.79
C VAL A 64 -14.17 -11.59 4.87
N GLY A 65 -13.58 -10.45 4.58
CA GLY A 65 -12.73 -9.70 5.51
C GLY A 65 -11.31 -10.23 5.69
N ILE A 66 -10.92 -11.33 5.01
CA ILE A 66 -9.52 -11.76 4.95
C ILE A 66 -8.79 -10.87 3.95
N TYR A 67 -7.62 -10.32 4.34
CA TYR A 67 -6.83 -9.38 3.53
C TYR A 67 -7.59 -8.12 3.08
N ASN A 68 -8.47 -7.61 3.93
CA ASN A 68 -9.18 -6.38 3.63
C ASN A 68 -8.30 -5.14 3.77
N ALA A 69 -8.65 -4.10 3.01
CA ALA A 69 -8.12 -2.76 3.16
C ALA A 69 -9.25 -1.77 3.37
N ALA A 70 -9.03 -0.77 4.23
CA ALA A 70 -9.99 0.30 4.48
C ALA A 70 -9.39 1.66 4.09
N TYR A 71 -10.17 2.47 3.35
CA TYR A 71 -9.83 3.87 3.10
C TYR A 71 -10.28 4.70 4.29
N THR A 72 -9.34 5.05 5.17
CA THR A 72 -9.63 5.77 6.41
C THR A 72 -9.47 7.29 6.29
N LYS A 73 -8.81 7.74 5.22
CA LYS A 73 -8.58 9.16 4.95
C LYS A 73 -8.68 9.44 3.46
N ILE A 74 -9.48 10.41 3.11
CA ILE A 74 -9.62 10.94 1.76
C ILE A 74 -9.31 12.44 1.83
N GLU A 75 -8.42 12.91 0.98
CA GLU A 75 -8.07 14.32 0.84
C GLU A 75 -8.56 14.87 -0.50
N ASN A 76 -8.62 16.19 -0.65
CA ASN A 76 -8.92 16.83 -1.92
C ASN A 76 -7.82 16.53 -2.95
N THR A 77 -8.20 16.52 -4.22
CA THR A 77 -7.27 16.23 -5.33
C THR A 77 -6.31 17.38 -5.64
N ASP A 78 -6.49 18.52 -5.02
CA ASP A 78 -5.67 19.74 -5.12
C ASP A 78 -4.70 19.93 -3.95
N ASN A 79 -4.48 18.89 -3.13
CA ASN A 79 -3.59 18.93 -1.98
C ASN A 79 -2.09 19.00 -2.34
N TYR A 80 -1.71 18.51 -3.54
CA TYR A 80 -0.37 18.60 -4.12
C TYR A 80 -0.45 18.91 -5.60
N ASP A 81 0.40 19.79 -6.10
CA ASP A 81 0.46 20.16 -7.52
C ASP A 81 1.03 19.00 -8.37
N ARG A 82 1.91 18.17 -7.78
CA ARG A 82 2.57 17.08 -8.47
C ARG A 82 2.84 15.89 -7.56
N ILE A 83 2.76 14.68 -8.14
CA ILE A 83 3.08 13.42 -7.48
C ILE A 83 4.08 12.66 -8.36
N TYR A 84 5.22 12.29 -7.78
CA TYR A 84 6.20 11.37 -8.38
C TYR A 84 5.96 9.97 -7.83
N GLN A 85 5.79 9.01 -8.71
CA GLN A 85 5.51 7.63 -8.34
C GLN A 85 6.09 6.68 -9.38
N SER A 86 6.95 5.74 -8.94
CA SER A 86 7.47 4.65 -9.75
C SER A 86 6.63 3.37 -9.63
N ASP A 87 6.21 3.04 -8.40
CA ASP A 87 5.57 1.77 -8.04
C ASP A 87 4.04 1.85 -8.23
N LYS A 88 3.57 1.80 -9.49
CA LYS A 88 2.16 2.03 -9.85
C LYS A 88 1.23 0.89 -9.48
N CYS A 89 1.75 -0.33 -9.32
CA CYS A 89 0.97 -1.49 -8.86
C CYS A 89 0.87 -1.55 -7.33
N GLY A 90 1.60 -0.70 -6.61
CA GLY A 90 1.59 -0.62 -5.16
C GLY A 90 2.15 -1.87 -4.47
N TRP A 91 1.54 -2.28 -3.37
CA TRP A 91 2.03 -3.39 -2.57
C TRP A 91 1.60 -4.75 -3.17
N VAL A 92 2.47 -5.34 -3.98
CA VAL A 92 2.28 -6.67 -4.59
C VAL A 92 3.01 -7.76 -3.80
N GLY A 93 4.14 -7.43 -3.19
CA GLY A 93 4.92 -8.35 -2.37
C GLY A 93 5.78 -7.65 -1.35
N GLN A 94 6.65 -8.42 -0.70
CA GLN A 94 7.53 -7.91 0.35
C GLN A 94 8.96 -8.39 0.16
N LEU A 95 9.93 -7.50 0.43
CA LEU A 95 11.34 -7.79 0.50
C LEU A 95 11.90 -7.48 1.89
N GLY A 96 13.03 -8.10 2.21
CA GLY A 96 13.77 -7.90 3.46
C GLY A 96 14.95 -8.84 3.58
N TYR A 97 15.60 -8.79 4.69
CA TYR A 97 16.87 -9.50 4.96
C TYR A 97 16.76 -10.51 6.11
N GLY A 98 15.54 -10.99 6.41
CA GLY A 98 15.28 -11.92 7.52
C GLY A 98 15.32 -11.24 8.89
N ASN A 99 15.06 -9.94 8.94
CA ASN A 99 14.95 -9.17 10.18
C ASN A 99 13.91 -8.04 10.05
N GLU A 100 13.58 -7.41 11.16
CA GLU A 100 12.54 -6.39 11.26
C GLU A 100 12.90 -5.06 10.60
N GLU A 101 14.15 -4.85 10.22
CA GLU A 101 14.67 -3.57 9.77
C GLU A 101 15.14 -3.64 8.32
N ALA A 102 14.85 -2.59 7.57
CA ALA A 102 15.40 -2.37 6.24
C ALA A 102 15.38 -0.89 5.88
N TYR A 103 16.18 -0.55 4.87
CA TYR A 103 16.15 0.74 4.19
C TYR A 103 15.74 0.51 2.75
N PHE A 104 14.95 1.42 2.23
CA PHE A 104 14.65 1.47 0.79
C PHE A 104 14.71 2.90 0.29
N ALA A 105 14.96 3.07 -0.99
CA ALA A 105 15.07 4.37 -1.62
C ALA A 105 14.47 4.36 -3.01
N ASN A 106 13.82 5.48 -3.37
CA ASN A 106 13.40 5.73 -4.74
C ASN A 106 14.02 7.04 -5.23
N LEU A 107 14.43 7.02 -6.51
CA LEU A 107 15.05 8.15 -7.19
C LEU A 107 14.07 8.79 -8.14
N TYR A 108 14.04 10.12 -8.12
CA TYR A 108 13.18 10.94 -8.99
C TYR A 108 13.97 12.09 -9.59
N THR A 109 13.44 12.68 -10.65
CA THR A 109 13.97 13.92 -11.24
C THR A 109 12.90 14.99 -11.18
N ALA A 110 13.22 16.12 -10.57
CA ALA A 110 12.33 17.26 -10.47
C ALA A 110 12.04 17.84 -11.87
N ASN A 111 10.78 18.16 -12.14
CA ASN A 111 10.33 18.71 -13.41
C ASN A 111 9.81 20.14 -13.17
N GLY A 112 10.72 21.03 -12.90
CA GLY A 112 10.51 22.42 -12.50
C GLY A 112 11.10 22.72 -11.12
N ASP A 113 11.12 24.00 -10.76
CA ASP A 113 11.43 24.42 -9.40
C ASP A 113 10.25 24.08 -8.50
N GLU A 114 10.48 23.20 -7.53
CA GLU A 114 9.45 22.56 -6.74
C GLU A 114 9.80 22.50 -5.26
N VAL A 115 8.79 22.19 -4.45
CA VAL A 115 8.95 21.96 -3.03
C VAL A 115 8.43 20.58 -2.68
N LEU A 116 9.33 19.68 -2.26
CA LEU A 116 8.94 18.36 -1.75
C LEU A 116 8.39 18.54 -0.33
N GLU A 117 7.11 18.24 -0.15
CA GLU A 117 6.40 18.45 1.13
C GLU A 117 6.08 17.15 1.85
N ALA A 118 5.90 16.05 1.11
CA ALA A 118 5.46 14.78 1.69
C ALA A 118 6.02 13.58 0.92
N VAL A 119 6.04 12.44 1.59
CA VAL A 119 6.48 11.14 1.06
C VAL A 119 5.43 10.08 1.39
N GLY A 120 5.03 9.30 0.37
CA GLY A 120 4.10 8.19 0.52
C GLY A 120 4.81 6.84 0.50
N PHE A 121 4.48 5.94 1.45
CA PHE A 121 5.00 4.57 1.49
C PHE A 121 4.10 3.64 2.31
N TYR A 122 4.36 2.34 2.21
CA TYR A 122 3.62 1.31 2.93
C TYR A 122 4.32 0.91 4.23
N ALA A 123 3.53 0.75 5.31
CA ALA A 123 3.87 -0.04 6.48
C ALA A 123 3.30 -1.45 6.29
N THR A 124 4.13 -2.48 6.32
CA THR A 124 3.74 -3.86 5.98
C THR A 124 3.14 -4.65 7.13
N ALA A 125 3.21 -4.14 8.36
CA ALA A 125 2.56 -4.71 9.55
C ALA A 125 2.30 -3.61 10.60
N PRO A 126 1.52 -3.92 11.66
CA PRO A 126 1.30 -2.99 12.78
C PRO A 126 2.59 -2.56 13.47
N ASP A 127 2.52 -1.44 14.17
CA ASP A 127 3.59 -0.87 15.00
C ASP A 127 4.91 -0.59 14.26
N THR A 128 4.83 -0.37 12.95
CA THR A 128 5.98 0.01 12.12
C THR A 128 6.46 1.41 12.49
N SER A 129 7.73 1.54 12.90
CA SER A 129 8.42 2.82 13.02
C SER A 129 9.20 3.15 11.75
N TYR A 130 9.38 4.44 11.48
CA TYR A 130 10.03 4.91 10.25
C TYR A 130 10.88 6.15 10.48
N GLU A 131 11.85 6.32 9.58
CA GLU A 131 12.61 7.55 9.39
C GLU A 131 12.69 7.85 7.88
N VAL A 132 12.50 9.11 7.51
CA VAL A 132 12.59 9.58 6.12
C VAL A 132 13.78 10.50 5.97
N TYR A 133 14.54 10.31 4.89
CA TYR A 133 15.67 11.15 4.50
C TYR A 133 15.48 11.57 3.04
N VAL A 134 15.91 12.78 2.71
CA VAL A 134 15.93 13.29 1.35
C VAL A 134 17.36 13.68 0.98
N VAL A 135 17.83 13.19 -0.16
CA VAL A 135 19.15 13.50 -0.70
C VAL A 135 18.97 14.19 -2.04
N ASN A 136 19.47 15.42 -2.14
CA ASN A 136 19.44 16.19 -3.39
C ASN A 136 20.70 15.94 -4.23
N LYS A 137 20.58 16.10 -5.55
CA LYS A 137 21.69 16.01 -6.53
C LYS A 137 22.40 14.66 -6.53
N VAL A 138 21.57 13.59 -6.56
CA VAL A 138 22.05 12.22 -6.62
C VAL A 138 22.55 11.89 -8.01
N THR A 139 23.77 11.36 -8.12
CA THR A 139 24.36 10.89 -9.38
C THR A 139 24.34 9.37 -9.50
N GLY A 140 24.29 8.66 -8.37
CA GLY A 140 24.26 7.20 -8.29
C GLY A 140 24.02 6.70 -6.87
N GLU A 141 24.09 5.39 -6.69
CA GLU A 141 23.83 4.73 -5.40
C GLU A 141 24.80 5.16 -4.28
N ALA A 142 26.02 5.54 -4.64
CA ALA A 142 27.04 6.01 -3.69
C ALA A 142 26.63 7.30 -2.95
N ASP A 143 25.69 8.07 -3.54
CA ASP A 143 25.17 9.30 -2.93
C ASP A 143 24.01 9.03 -1.95
N LEU A 144 23.50 7.79 -1.90
CA LEU A 144 22.43 7.40 -0.98
C LEU A 144 22.95 7.31 0.46
N THR A 145 23.15 8.46 1.07
CA THR A 145 23.69 8.62 2.41
C THR A 145 22.69 9.29 3.35
N PHE A 146 22.74 8.92 4.64
CA PHE A 146 21.89 9.54 5.65
C PHE A 146 22.47 10.86 6.08
N GLN A 147 21.83 11.94 5.66
CA GLN A 147 22.20 13.27 6.14
C GLN A 147 21.30 13.65 7.32
N LYS A 148 20.38 14.56 7.10
CA LYS A 148 19.44 14.99 8.12
C LYS A 148 18.11 14.29 7.93
N LYS A 149 17.56 13.74 9.01
CA LYS A 149 16.22 13.19 9.04
C LYS A 149 15.20 14.27 8.66
N ALA A 150 14.37 13.97 7.68
CA ALA A 150 13.34 14.86 7.14
C ALA A 150 11.97 14.63 7.79
N ALA A 151 11.72 13.41 8.29
CA ALA A 151 10.56 13.06 9.10
C ALA A 151 10.82 11.76 9.86
N SER A 152 10.08 11.50 10.93
CA SER A 152 10.07 10.20 11.62
C SER A 152 8.79 10.02 12.42
N GLY A 153 8.42 8.75 12.70
CA GLY A 153 7.24 8.43 13.46
C GLY A 153 6.97 6.93 13.52
N SER A 154 5.72 6.57 13.79
CA SER A 154 5.25 5.19 13.78
C SER A 154 3.79 5.11 13.33
N PHE A 155 3.40 3.93 12.84
CA PHE A 155 2.04 3.60 12.43
C PHE A 155 1.53 2.41 13.23
N SER A 156 0.35 2.54 13.82
CA SER A 156 -0.27 1.48 14.61
C SER A 156 -0.83 0.34 13.74
N ASN A 157 -1.07 0.58 12.45
CA ASN A 157 -1.64 -0.40 11.52
C ASN A 157 -0.79 -0.51 10.26
N ALA A 158 -0.88 -1.66 9.58
CA ALA A 158 -0.40 -1.78 8.21
C ALA A 158 -1.22 -0.89 7.26
N GLY A 159 -0.60 -0.41 6.18
CA GLY A 159 -1.29 0.40 5.18
C GLY A 159 -0.39 1.35 4.42
N TYR A 160 -0.99 2.12 3.51
CA TYR A 160 -0.32 3.20 2.80
C TYR A 160 -0.48 4.52 3.57
N TYR A 161 0.61 5.22 3.75
CA TYR A 161 0.64 6.48 4.49
C TYR A 161 1.38 7.57 3.73
N THR A 162 0.85 8.79 3.78
CA THR A 162 1.53 9.99 3.32
C THR A 162 2.06 10.75 4.53
N VAL A 163 3.36 10.87 4.62
CA VAL A 163 4.08 11.53 5.72
C VAL A 163 4.53 12.92 5.27
N LYS A 164 4.10 13.97 5.95
CA LYS A 164 4.61 15.32 5.73
C LYS A 164 6.03 15.42 6.27
N LEU A 165 6.90 16.11 5.54
CA LEU A 165 8.25 16.41 6.00
C LEU A 165 8.21 17.49 7.09
N ASP A 166 9.10 17.39 8.10
CA ASP A 166 9.27 18.40 9.17
C ASP A 166 9.60 19.78 8.59
N LYS A 167 10.36 19.78 7.50
CA LYS A 167 10.66 20.95 6.70
C LYS A 167 10.60 20.57 5.22
N PRO A 168 9.87 21.32 4.41
CA PRO A 168 9.88 21.14 2.96
C PRO A 168 11.28 21.24 2.36
N VAL A 169 11.55 20.47 1.31
CA VAL A 169 12.84 20.43 0.61
C VAL A 169 12.71 21.10 -0.75
N LEU A 170 13.50 22.13 -0.99
CA LEU A 170 13.56 22.82 -2.28
C LEU A 170 14.29 21.95 -3.31
N LEU A 171 13.71 21.81 -4.46
CA LEU A 171 14.23 21.10 -5.63
C LEU A 171 14.27 22.08 -6.80
N SER A 172 15.37 22.08 -7.55
CA SER A 172 15.47 22.86 -8.80
C SER A 172 15.13 21.98 -9.99
N ASP A 173 14.73 22.60 -11.09
CA ASP A 173 14.43 21.92 -12.34
C ASP A 173 15.60 21.03 -12.78
N GLY A 174 15.30 19.77 -13.07
CA GLY A 174 16.28 18.75 -13.44
C GLY A 174 17.09 18.15 -12.30
N ASP A 175 16.94 18.60 -11.04
CA ASP A 175 17.59 17.99 -9.90
C ASP A 175 17.15 16.53 -9.74
N ARG A 176 18.11 15.60 -9.79
CA ARG A 176 17.86 14.20 -9.43
C ARG A 176 17.98 14.06 -7.92
N TYR A 177 16.95 13.56 -7.27
CA TYR A 177 16.89 13.42 -5.82
C TYR A 177 16.46 12.01 -5.41
N ALA A 178 16.82 11.61 -4.21
CA ALA A 178 16.40 10.35 -3.61
C ALA A 178 15.58 10.60 -2.35
N VAL A 179 14.55 9.81 -2.21
CA VAL A 179 13.83 9.62 -0.93
C VAL A 179 14.27 8.29 -0.35
N ILE A 180 14.87 8.32 0.83
CA ILE A 180 15.29 7.13 1.56
C ILE A 180 14.38 6.96 2.77
N VAL A 181 13.85 5.77 2.96
CA VAL A 181 13.03 5.42 4.11
C VAL A 181 13.68 4.25 4.86
N TYR A 182 13.90 4.43 6.14
CA TYR A 182 14.15 3.35 7.08
C TYR A 182 12.82 2.91 7.68
N VAL A 183 12.64 1.60 7.82
CA VAL A 183 11.51 1.03 8.55
C VAL A 183 12.03 -0.02 9.55
N ARG A 184 11.36 -0.07 10.71
CA ARG A 184 11.42 -1.20 11.63
C ARG A 184 9.99 -1.68 11.86
N THR A 185 9.73 -2.91 11.43
CA THR A 185 8.39 -3.53 11.48
C THR A 185 8.44 -4.75 12.39
N PRO A 186 7.98 -4.67 13.64
CA PRO A 186 8.06 -5.76 14.61
C PRO A 186 7.46 -7.06 14.08
N GLY A 187 8.18 -8.17 14.25
CA GLY A 187 7.75 -9.50 13.82
C GLY A 187 7.84 -9.77 12.31
N SER A 188 8.28 -8.81 11.50
CA SER A 188 8.43 -9.00 10.05
C SER A 188 9.86 -9.41 9.71
N GLU A 189 10.01 -10.39 8.81
CA GLU A 189 11.28 -10.73 8.17
C GLU A 189 11.49 -9.98 6.85
N ARG A 190 10.43 -9.34 6.33
CA ARG A 190 10.38 -8.65 5.03
C ARG A 190 9.59 -7.35 5.13
N PRO A 191 10.16 -6.31 5.75
CA PRO A 191 9.40 -5.11 6.09
C PRO A 191 9.15 -4.14 4.92
N VAL A 192 9.71 -4.37 3.73
CA VAL A 192 9.60 -3.46 2.58
C VAL A 192 8.55 -3.96 1.60
N ALA A 193 7.51 -3.16 1.35
CA ALA A 193 6.55 -3.42 0.28
C ALA A 193 7.18 -3.14 -1.09
N VAL A 194 6.92 -4.01 -2.05
CA VAL A 194 7.43 -3.89 -3.42
C VAL A 194 6.37 -4.26 -4.45
N GLU A 195 6.51 -3.73 -5.66
CA GLU A 195 5.80 -4.24 -6.83
C GLU A 195 6.67 -5.21 -7.64
N TYR A 196 6.03 -6.13 -8.32
CA TYR A 196 6.68 -7.03 -9.29
C TYR A 196 5.65 -7.57 -10.28
N THR A 197 6.12 -8.05 -11.43
CA THR A 197 5.26 -8.76 -12.37
C THR A 197 5.01 -10.17 -11.86
N SER A 198 3.74 -10.50 -11.60
CA SER A 198 3.34 -11.82 -11.09
C SER A 198 3.47 -12.91 -12.17
N LYS A 199 3.76 -14.14 -11.75
CA LYS A 199 3.96 -15.28 -12.69
C LYS A 199 2.69 -15.64 -13.47
N ASP A 200 1.53 -15.38 -12.90
CA ASP A 200 0.21 -15.63 -13.50
C ASP A 200 -0.27 -14.49 -14.41
N GLY A 201 0.50 -13.40 -14.49
CA GLY A 201 0.17 -12.23 -15.29
C GLY A 201 -0.95 -11.35 -14.72
N ALA A 202 -1.40 -11.61 -13.49
CA ALA A 202 -2.42 -10.81 -12.84
C ALA A 202 -1.93 -9.39 -12.51
N VAL A 203 -0.63 -9.25 -12.26
CA VAL A 203 0.05 -7.97 -12.08
C VAL A 203 1.16 -7.84 -13.11
N ILE A 204 1.20 -6.72 -13.82
CA ILE A 204 2.26 -6.37 -14.76
C ILE A 204 2.87 -5.05 -14.30
N ALA A 205 4.00 -5.14 -13.60
CA ALA A 205 4.76 -3.98 -13.15
C ALA A 205 5.65 -3.45 -14.28
N ASN A 206 5.76 -2.12 -14.36
CA ASN A 206 6.71 -1.48 -15.26
C ASN A 206 8.02 -1.20 -14.49
N LEU A 207 8.95 -2.11 -14.59
CA LEU A 207 10.24 -2.03 -13.91
C LEU A 207 11.29 -1.43 -14.87
N SER A 208 11.41 -0.11 -14.92
CA SER A 208 12.36 0.59 -15.79
C SER A 208 13.82 0.46 -15.33
N GLY A 209 14.04 0.03 -14.08
CA GLY A 209 15.37 -0.18 -13.46
C GLY A 209 16.06 1.10 -12.99
N ASN A 210 16.92 0.98 -12.00
CA ASN A 210 17.69 2.07 -11.38
C ASN A 210 16.86 3.20 -10.74
N GLU A 211 15.61 2.92 -10.37
CA GLU A 211 14.72 3.87 -9.68
C GLU A 211 14.51 3.48 -8.22
N GLY A 212 14.48 2.18 -7.90
CA GLY A 212 14.28 1.64 -6.57
C GLY A 212 15.49 0.88 -6.06
N TYR A 213 15.80 1.04 -4.78
CA TYR A 213 16.92 0.41 -4.09
C TYR A 213 16.48 -0.11 -2.72
N ILE A 214 17.11 -1.19 -2.26
CA ILE A 214 16.93 -1.73 -0.91
C ILE A 214 18.28 -1.95 -0.26
N SER A 215 18.38 -1.78 1.06
CA SER A 215 19.59 -1.99 1.82
C SER A 215 19.26 -2.52 3.23
N MET A 216 20.10 -3.44 3.73
CA MET A 216 19.98 -3.93 5.10
C MET A 216 20.40 -2.86 6.13
N LYS A 217 21.48 -2.11 5.84
CA LYS A 217 22.11 -1.16 6.78
C LYS A 217 22.18 0.28 6.26
N GLY A 218 21.65 0.53 5.06
CA GLY A 218 21.73 1.83 4.42
C GLY A 218 23.13 2.22 3.92
N THR A 219 24.06 1.29 3.84
CA THR A 219 25.45 1.54 3.42
C THR A 219 25.87 0.84 2.14
N SER A 220 25.10 -0.14 1.71
CA SER A 220 25.25 -0.86 0.45
C SER A 220 23.86 -1.12 -0.11
N TRP A 221 23.63 -0.73 -1.33
CA TRP A 221 22.33 -0.73 -1.99
C TRP A 221 22.28 -1.76 -3.12
N GLN A 222 21.10 -2.31 -3.36
CA GLN A 222 20.84 -3.30 -4.40
C GLN A 222 19.62 -2.89 -5.21
#